data_3d365bd84b672b7c0e2d3d55034c91cc
#
_entry.id   3d365bd84b672b7c0e2d3d55034c91cc
#
_cell.length_a   1.000
_cell.length_b   1.000
_cell.length_c   1.000
_cell.angle_alpha   90.00
_cell.angle_beta   90.00
_cell.angle_gamma   90.00
#
_symmetry.space_group_name_H-M   'P 1'
#
loop_
_entity.id
_entity.type
_entity.pdbx_description
1 polymer ?
#
loop_
_entity_poly.entity_id
_entity_poly.type
_entity_poly.pdbx_seq_one_letter_code
_entity_poly.pdbx_strand_id
1 'polypeptide(L)'
;MITYFSMEGFLSVKKKVELYFVPKPHTRITNTRFEDNFIHTPKYKLMKAAVLFGMNASGKSNVLLGMERLISMINRGLNLGAVDDMRRNLINFDCKTVAFEIGLYDVKSDQDYVYQIAYDCEKIVSEKLVLNGQEIFSFSGGKLSITNLSGIKERDALIRLFSGVSTELYLLKLKDYMGEYITSFQKLAAAVKTNIRDIVPMLDRDDIRVVKEERKGFWENNKKRILSVFHMLDGTITGIGFEKIRA
;
A
#
# COMPACT_ATOMS: atom_id res chain seq x y z
N MET A 1 14.83 -6.03 1.44
CA MET A 1 13.89 -7.18 1.32
C MET A 1 12.64 -6.90 2.13
N ILE A 2 11.45 -7.36 1.69
CA ILE A 2 10.21 -7.22 2.46
C ILE A 2 10.16 -8.31 3.54
N THR A 3 9.90 -7.92 4.78
CA THR A 3 9.71 -8.87 5.91
C THR A 3 8.22 -9.03 6.27
N TYR A 4 7.46 -7.97 6.10
CA TYR A 4 6.06 -7.88 6.46
C TYR A 4 5.33 -6.84 5.62
N PHE A 5 4.03 -7.06 5.35
CA PHE A 5 3.13 -6.09 4.79
C PHE A 5 1.73 -6.28 5.37
N SER A 6 1.07 -5.19 5.71
CA SER A 6 -0.36 -5.23 6.00
C SER A 6 -1.10 -4.04 5.42
N MET A 7 -2.39 -4.23 5.23
CA MET A 7 -3.30 -3.16 4.82
C MET A 7 -4.70 -3.38 5.35
N GLU A 8 -5.42 -2.28 5.52
CA GLU A 8 -6.82 -2.23 5.95
C GLU A 8 -7.53 -1.05 5.32
N GLY A 9 -8.81 -1.18 5.05
CA GLY A 9 -9.65 -0.10 4.53
C GLY A 9 -9.38 0.29 3.07
N PHE A 10 -8.66 -0.52 2.29
CA PHE A 10 -8.26 -0.20 0.92
C PHE A 10 -9.05 -1.02 -0.10
N LEU A 11 -9.74 -0.35 -1.05
CA LEU A 11 -10.58 -0.98 -2.08
C LEU A 11 -11.55 -2.01 -1.47
N SER A 12 -11.51 -3.27 -1.89
CA SER A 12 -12.36 -4.33 -1.35
C SER A 12 -11.89 -4.88 0.00
N VAL A 13 -10.73 -4.48 0.50
CA VAL A 13 -10.15 -4.99 1.74
C VAL A 13 -10.61 -4.15 2.92
N LYS A 14 -11.65 -4.62 3.62
CA LYS A 14 -12.25 -3.94 4.77
C LYS A 14 -11.49 -4.20 6.08
N LYS A 15 -11.13 -5.47 6.33
CA LYS A 15 -10.42 -5.89 7.54
C LYS A 15 -8.93 -6.02 7.26
N LYS A 16 -8.12 -5.89 8.31
CA LYS A 16 -6.66 -6.00 8.19
C LYS A 16 -6.27 -7.34 7.54
N VAL A 17 -5.51 -7.24 6.46
CA VAL A 17 -4.83 -8.35 5.78
C VAL A 17 -3.35 -8.23 6.07
N GLU A 18 -2.71 -9.34 6.42
CA GLU A 18 -1.31 -9.39 6.80
C GLU A 18 -0.57 -10.43 5.94
N LEU A 19 0.56 -10.03 5.39
CA LEU A 19 1.50 -10.90 4.67
C LEU A 19 2.82 -10.93 5.40
N TYR A 20 3.23 -12.12 5.82
CA TYR A 20 4.50 -12.38 6.47
C TYR A 20 5.44 -13.06 5.49
N PHE A 21 6.61 -12.49 5.28
CA PHE A 21 7.67 -13.06 4.44
C PHE A 21 8.74 -13.77 5.29
N VAL A 22 8.63 -13.66 6.60
CA VAL A 22 9.41 -14.44 7.59
C VAL A 22 8.57 -15.65 7.99
N PRO A 23 9.06 -16.88 7.84
CA PRO A 23 8.32 -18.08 8.23
C PRO A 23 8.11 -18.11 9.75
N LYS A 24 7.00 -18.71 10.18
CA LYS A 24 6.74 -18.92 11.61
C LYS A 24 7.81 -19.81 12.23
N PRO A 25 8.22 -19.57 13.51
CA PRO A 25 9.34 -20.26 14.15
C PRO A 25 9.26 -21.79 14.20
N HIS A 26 8.05 -22.36 14.12
CA HIS A 26 7.82 -23.80 14.24
C HIS A 26 7.66 -24.54 12.90
N THR A 27 8.01 -23.88 11.80
CA THR A 27 7.93 -24.51 10.48
C THR A 27 9.06 -25.56 10.36
N ARG A 28 8.72 -26.85 10.37
CA ARG A 28 9.66 -28.00 10.24
C ARG A 28 10.21 -28.10 8.81
N ILE A 29 10.92 -27.07 8.37
CA ILE A 29 11.47 -27.00 7.00
C ILE A 29 12.99 -27.13 7.01
N THR A 30 13.61 -26.99 8.18
CA THR A 30 15.06 -27.07 8.36
C THR A 30 15.59 -28.47 7.93
N ASN A 31 16.65 -28.49 7.12
CA ASN A 31 17.26 -29.70 6.57
C ASN A 31 16.36 -30.51 5.63
N THR A 32 15.41 -29.89 4.96
CA THR A 32 14.59 -30.53 3.93
C THR A 32 14.91 -29.94 2.55
N ARG A 33 14.44 -30.59 1.47
CA ARG A 33 14.50 -30.04 0.09
C ARG A 33 13.83 -28.67 -0.08
N PHE A 34 13.06 -28.22 0.91
CA PHE A 34 12.39 -26.92 0.89
C PHE A 34 13.26 -25.79 1.44
N GLU A 35 14.45 -26.09 1.97
CA GLU A 35 15.38 -25.07 2.47
C GLU A 35 15.78 -24.09 1.39
N ASP A 36 15.89 -24.53 0.14
CA ASP A 36 16.21 -23.69 -1.02
C ASP A 36 15.14 -22.62 -1.34
N ASN A 37 13.93 -22.73 -0.77
CA ASN A 37 12.88 -21.74 -0.92
C ASN A 37 13.06 -20.51 -0.01
N PHE A 38 14.12 -20.48 0.78
CA PHE A 38 14.42 -19.39 1.69
C PHE A 38 15.72 -18.66 1.32
N ILE A 39 15.76 -17.39 1.70
CA ILE A 39 16.95 -16.56 1.71
C ILE A 39 17.40 -16.43 3.16
N HIS A 40 18.62 -16.85 3.46
CA HIS A 40 19.22 -16.70 4.77
C HIS A 40 19.94 -15.36 4.84
N THR A 41 19.61 -14.57 5.84
CA THR A 41 20.28 -13.30 6.17
C THR A 41 20.79 -13.36 7.60
N PRO A 42 21.65 -12.46 8.06
CA PRO A 42 22.10 -12.44 9.45
C PRO A 42 20.95 -12.42 10.46
N LYS A 43 19.87 -11.70 10.16
CA LYS A 43 18.73 -11.48 11.07
C LYS A 43 17.52 -12.37 10.77
N TYR A 44 17.27 -12.65 9.49
CA TYR A 44 16.03 -13.28 9.05
C TYR A 44 16.26 -14.47 8.12
N LYS A 45 15.36 -15.43 8.21
CA LYS A 45 15.09 -16.42 7.17
C LYS A 45 13.87 -15.94 6.40
N LEU A 46 14.02 -15.57 5.12
CA LEU A 46 12.97 -14.95 4.33
C LEU A 46 12.49 -15.90 3.23
N MET A 47 11.19 -15.94 2.98
CA MET A 47 10.62 -16.71 1.88
C MET A 47 10.97 -16.05 0.54
N LYS A 48 11.44 -16.87 -0.44
CA LYS A 48 11.70 -16.40 -1.82
C LYS A 48 10.42 -16.10 -2.59
N ALA A 49 9.32 -16.76 -2.25
CA ALA A 49 8.04 -16.64 -2.92
C ALA A 49 6.89 -16.78 -1.94
N ALA A 50 5.80 -16.07 -2.23
CA ALA A 50 4.50 -16.25 -1.60
C ALA A 50 3.43 -16.30 -2.69
N VAL A 51 2.39 -17.09 -2.47
CA VAL A 51 1.28 -17.24 -3.43
C VAL A 51 -0.02 -16.91 -2.72
N LEU A 52 -0.80 -16.03 -3.34
CA LEU A 52 -2.14 -15.67 -2.87
C LEU A 52 -3.18 -16.50 -3.62
N PHE A 53 -3.90 -17.33 -2.89
CA PHE A 53 -5.02 -18.11 -3.41
C PHE A 53 -6.35 -17.53 -2.95
N GLY A 54 -7.38 -17.72 -3.74
CA GLY A 54 -8.74 -17.32 -3.39
C GLY A 54 -9.64 -17.27 -4.63
N MET A 55 -10.94 -17.17 -4.41
CA MET A 55 -11.95 -17.02 -5.46
C MET A 55 -11.75 -15.73 -6.26
N ASN A 56 -12.33 -15.65 -7.45
CA ASN A 56 -12.41 -14.39 -8.20
C ASN A 56 -13.08 -13.31 -7.34
N ALA A 57 -12.66 -12.07 -7.50
CA ALA A 57 -13.11 -10.93 -6.71
C ALA A 57 -12.82 -10.99 -5.19
N SER A 58 -12.02 -11.95 -4.70
CA SER A 58 -11.67 -12.07 -3.28
C SER A 58 -10.65 -11.03 -2.78
N GLY A 59 -10.25 -10.07 -3.62
CA GLY A 59 -9.33 -9.00 -3.23
C GLY A 59 -7.83 -9.29 -3.41
N LYS A 60 -7.44 -10.44 -4.00
CA LYS A 60 -6.02 -10.79 -4.22
C LYS A 60 -5.23 -9.68 -4.94
N SER A 61 -5.77 -9.20 -6.05
CA SER A 61 -5.15 -8.10 -6.81
C SER A 61 -5.09 -6.80 -6.00
N ASN A 62 -6.10 -6.54 -5.16
CA ASN A 62 -6.11 -5.35 -4.31
C ASN A 62 -5.02 -5.37 -3.24
N VAL A 63 -4.61 -6.56 -2.77
CA VAL A 63 -3.46 -6.68 -1.85
C VAL A 63 -2.17 -6.25 -2.54
N LEU A 64 -1.95 -6.69 -3.77
CA LEU A 64 -0.78 -6.30 -4.56
C LEU A 64 -0.81 -4.79 -4.92
N LEU A 65 -1.99 -4.28 -5.32
CA LEU A 65 -2.19 -2.85 -5.59
C LEU A 65 -1.94 -1.99 -4.34
N GLY A 66 -2.37 -2.46 -3.16
CA GLY A 66 -2.11 -1.78 -1.90
C GLY A 66 -0.61 -1.70 -1.59
N MET A 67 0.14 -2.77 -1.84
CA MET A 67 1.60 -2.78 -1.67
C MET A 67 2.27 -1.78 -2.63
N GLU A 68 1.90 -1.79 -3.91
CA GLU A 68 2.42 -0.83 -4.88
C GLU A 68 2.06 0.60 -4.49
N ARG A 69 0.81 0.83 -4.08
CA ARG A 69 0.36 2.14 -3.63
C ARG A 69 1.23 2.67 -2.49
N LEU A 70 1.49 1.83 -1.48
CA LEU A 70 2.35 2.21 -0.35
C LEU A 70 3.77 2.54 -0.82
N ILE A 71 4.38 1.70 -1.66
CA ILE A 71 5.73 1.95 -2.22
C ILE A 71 5.75 3.26 -3.03
N SER A 72 4.71 3.50 -3.82
CA SER A 72 4.59 4.77 -4.58
C SER A 72 4.49 5.98 -3.64
N MET A 73 3.68 5.89 -2.57
CA MET A 73 3.55 6.97 -1.57
C MET A 73 4.89 7.25 -0.88
N ILE A 74 5.62 6.22 -0.45
CA ILE A 74 6.94 6.38 0.17
C ILE A 74 7.91 7.14 -0.73
N ASN A 75 7.89 6.86 -2.05
CA ASN A 75 8.86 7.42 -2.99
C ASN A 75 8.43 8.74 -3.62
N ARG A 76 7.13 8.90 -3.91
CA ARG A 76 6.59 10.06 -4.65
C ARG A 76 5.76 11.00 -3.78
N GLY A 77 5.35 10.52 -2.62
CA GLY A 77 4.48 11.24 -1.70
C GLY A 77 3.00 10.95 -1.90
N LEU A 78 2.24 11.49 -0.98
CA LEU A 78 0.80 11.56 -1.00
C LEU A 78 0.43 12.98 -0.64
N ASN A 79 -0.34 13.65 -1.50
CA ASN A 79 -0.92 14.94 -1.22
C ASN A 79 -2.45 14.81 -1.29
N LEU A 80 -3.09 14.79 -0.14
CA LEU A 80 -4.55 14.65 -0.04
C LEU A 80 -5.30 15.94 -0.42
N GLY A 81 -4.63 17.10 -0.38
CA GLY A 81 -5.18 18.38 -0.80
C GLY A 81 -5.33 18.54 -2.32
N ALA A 82 -4.52 17.81 -3.10
CA ALA A 82 -4.58 17.78 -4.57
C ALA A 82 -5.40 16.59 -5.09
N VAL A 83 -6.26 16.02 -4.27
CA VAL A 83 -6.93 14.76 -4.55
C VAL A 83 -8.04 14.96 -5.57
N ASP A 84 -7.81 14.41 -6.71
CA ASP A 84 -8.72 13.91 -7.69
C ASP A 84 -9.70 12.89 -7.07
N ASP A 85 -10.96 12.89 -7.49
CA ASP A 85 -12.04 12.02 -6.97
C ASP A 85 -11.70 10.51 -7.03
N MET A 86 -10.81 10.09 -7.93
CA MET A 86 -10.33 8.70 -8.01
C MET A 86 -9.61 8.24 -6.74
N ARG A 87 -8.94 9.12 -6.00
CA ARG A 87 -8.22 8.73 -4.77
C ARG A 87 -9.14 8.54 -3.58
N ARG A 88 -10.26 9.25 -3.53
CA ARG A 88 -11.31 9.05 -2.54
C ARG A 88 -11.93 7.67 -2.68
N ASN A 89 -12.03 7.18 -3.91
CA ASN A 89 -12.59 5.86 -4.23
C ASN A 89 -11.69 4.67 -3.87
N LEU A 90 -10.44 4.90 -3.42
CA LEU A 90 -9.56 3.83 -2.94
C LEU A 90 -9.84 3.44 -1.48
N ILE A 91 -10.55 4.26 -0.73
CA ILE A 91 -11.01 3.93 0.62
C ILE A 91 -12.21 2.99 0.50
N ASN A 92 -12.21 1.90 1.24
CA ASN A 92 -13.35 0.99 1.29
C ASN A 92 -14.60 1.73 1.80
N PHE A 93 -15.75 1.50 1.19
CA PHE A 93 -17.01 2.21 1.51
C PHE A 93 -17.43 2.10 2.97
N ASP A 94 -17.08 1.00 3.64
CA ASP A 94 -17.42 0.76 5.04
C ASP A 94 -16.34 1.30 5.99
N CYS A 95 -15.26 1.86 5.47
CA CYS A 95 -14.12 2.34 6.24
C CYS A 95 -14.00 3.86 6.14
N LYS A 96 -13.51 4.48 7.22
CA LYS A 96 -13.21 5.92 7.23
C LYS A 96 -11.76 6.21 6.87
N THR A 97 -10.88 5.22 7.06
CA THR A 97 -9.44 5.35 6.89
C THR A 97 -8.88 4.18 6.10
N VAL A 98 -7.77 4.42 5.44
CA VAL A 98 -6.87 3.39 4.92
C VAL A 98 -5.66 3.34 5.82
N ALA A 99 -5.22 2.15 6.17
CA ALA A 99 -3.99 1.92 6.92
C ALA A 99 -3.09 0.95 6.17
N PHE A 100 -1.79 1.25 6.15
CA PHE A 100 -0.74 0.40 5.60
C PHE A 100 0.41 0.27 6.59
N GLU A 101 1.06 -0.88 6.54
CA GLU A 101 2.31 -1.12 7.24
C GLU A 101 3.24 -1.96 6.38
N ILE A 102 4.53 -1.63 6.34
CA ILE A 102 5.55 -2.40 5.65
C ILE A 102 6.80 -2.55 6.51
N GLY A 103 7.30 -3.77 6.60
CA GLY A 103 8.62 -4.07 7.15
C GLY A 103 9.61 -4.31 6.01
N LEU A 104 10.74 -3.62 6.04
CA LEU A 104 11.82 -3.72 5.08
C LEU A 104 13.14 -3.97 5.80
N TYR A 105 13.88 -4.97 5.32
CA TYR A 105 15.21 -5.28 5.83
C TYR A 105 16.28 -5.04 4.77
N ASP A 106 17.26 -4.23 5.12
CA ASP A 106 18.46 -4.02 4.30
C ASP A 106 19.57 -4.97 4.74
N VAL A 107 19.85 -5.95 3.90
CA VAL A 107 20.90 -6.97 4.16
C VAL A 107 22.30 -6.37 4.21
N LYS A 108 22.53 -5.25 3.48
CA LYS A 108 23.86 -4.65 3.37
C LYS A 108 24.26 -3.89 4.63
N SER A 109 23.31 -3.18 5.21
CA SER A 109 23.54 -2.35 6.41
C SER A 109 23.04 -3.02 7.70
N ASP A 110 22.42 -4.20 7.60
CA ASP A 110 21.75 -4.93 8.71
C ASP A 110 20.71 -4.05 9.43
N GLN A 111 19.97 -3.26 8.64
CA GLN A 111 18.96 -2.34 9.15
C GLN A 111 17.54 -2.84 8.87
N ASP A 112 16.70 -2.74 9.88
CA ASP A 112 15.31 -3.18 9.86
C ASP A 112 14.39 -1.97 10.03
N TYR A 113 13.62 -1.69 8.99
CA TYR A 113 12.68 -0.57 8.94
C TYR A 113 11.26 -1.07 9.05
N VAL A 114 10.45 -0.40 9.87
CA VAL A 114 8.99 -0.54 9.87
C VAL A 114 8.38 0.83 9.61
N TYR A 115 7.55 0.91 8.58
CA TYR A 115 6.81 2.12 8.25
C TYR A 115 5.31 1.87 8.31
N GLN A 116 4.61 2.74 9.00
CA GLN A 116 3.17 2.70 9.19
C GLN A 116 2.57 4.03 8.76
N ILE A 117 1.42 3.96 8.09
CA ILE A 117 0.64 5.14 7.71
C ILE A 117 -0.85 4.82 7.78
N ALA A 118 -1.62 5.78 8.30
CA ALA A 118 -3.07 5.81 8.13
C ALA A 118 -3.52 7.19 7.69
N TYR A 119 -4.46 7.24 6.75
CA TYR A 119 -5.02 8.47 6.23
C TYR A 119 -6.52 8.32 5.95
N ASP A 120 -7.24 9.41 5.96
CA ASP A 120 -8.62 9.52 5.49
C ASP A 120 -8.69 10.33 4.17
N CYS A 121 -9.88 10.75 3.76
CA CYS A 121 -10.05 11.56 2.54
C CYS A 121 -9.41 12.96 2.61
N GLU A 122 -9.10 13.45 3.81
CA GLU A 122 -8.75 14.86 4.03
C GLU A 122 -7.35 15.02 4.61
N LYS A 123 -6.88 14.05 5.41
CA LYS A 123 -5.66 14.22 6.21
C LYS A 123 -4.93 12.91 6.50
N ILE A 124 -3.68 13.05 6.87
CA ILE A 124 -2.91 12.00 7.51
C ILE A 124 -3.42 11.85 8.95
N VAL A 125 -3.86 10.66 9.31
CA VAL A 125 -4.37 10.32 10.65
C VAL A 125 -3.22 9.92 11.55
N SER A 126 -2.33 9.07 11.05
CA SER A 126 -1.10 8.68 11.74
C SER A 126 -0.01 8.30 10.75
N GLU A 127 1.24 8.52 11.12
CA GLU A 127 2.41 8.13 10.35
C GLU A 127 3.56 7.83 11.31
N LYS A 128 4.34 6.78 11.01
CA LYS A 128 5.43 6.35 11.89
C LYS A 128 6.52 5.65 11.10
N LEU A 129 7.78 5.98 11.41
CA LEU A 129 8.96 5.27 10.92
C LEU A 129 9.78 4.77 12.12
N VAL A 130 10.12 3.48 12.08
CA VAL A 130 10.95 2.79 13.08
C VAL A 130 12.17 2.20 12.38
N LEU A 131 13.34 2.32 12.98
CA LEU A 131 14.59 1.72 12.54
C LEU A 131 15.17 0.88 13.68
N ASN A 132 15.42 -0.41 13.42
CA ASN A 132 15.97 -1.35 14.40
C ASN A 132 15.21 -1.37 15.74
N GLY A 133 13.89 -1.24 15.70
CA GLY A 133 13.03 -1.16 16.88
C GLY A 133 12.97 0.21 17.56
N GLN A 134 13.82 1.18 17.13
CA GLN A 134 13.79 2.55 17.64
C GLN A 134 12.91 3.43 16.75
N GLU A 135 11.96 4.13 17.35
CA GLU A 135 11.14 5.12 16.64
C GLU A 135 12.02 6.27 16.16
N ILE A 136 11.93 6.60 14.87
CA ILE A 136 12.59 7.74 14.26
C ILE A 136 11.70 8.98 14.39
N PHE A 137 10.46 8.84 13.90
CA PHE A 137 9.42 9.81 14.13
C PHE A 137 8.05 9.10 14.21
N SER A 138 7.10 9.76 14.87
CA SER A 138 5.70 9.39 14.82
C SER A 138 4.81 10.63 14.80
N PHE A 139 3.70 10.52 14.09
CA PHE A 139 2.61 11.49 14.08
C PHE A 139 1.30 10.79 14.42
N SER A 140 0.55 11.35 15.34
CA SER A 140 -0.80 10.90 15.67
C SER A 140 -1.56 11.98 16.46
N GLY A 141 -2.84 12.11 16.20
CA GLY A 141 -3.70 13.06 16.92
C GLY A 141 -3.23 14.52 16.84
N GLY A 142 -2.63 14.93 15.70
CA GLY A 142 -2.14 16.29 15.49
C GLY A 142 -0.77 16.57 16.14
N LYS A 143 -0.14 15.59 16.76
CA LYS A 143 1.15 15.73 17.45
C LYS A 143 2.24 14.97 16.71
N LEU A 144 3.31 15.67 16.37
CA LEU A 144 4.54 15.09 15.84
C LEU A 144 5.50 14.81 17.00
N SER A 145 6.10 13.64 17.00
CA SER A 145 7.21 13.25 17.86
C SER A 145 8.41 12.88 16.99
N ILE A 146 9.59 13.35 17.35
CA ILE A 146 10.86 12.99 16.71
C ILE A 146 11.79 12.53 17.82
N THR A 147 12.40 11.37 17.65
CA THR A 147 13.35 10.84 18.64
C THR A 147 14.63 11.66 18.64
N ASN A 148 15.28 11.77 19.80
CA ASN A 148 16.57 12.47 19.91
C ASN A 148 17.68 11.59 19.30
N LEU A 149 17.93 11.80 18.00
CA LEU A 149 18.97 11.10 17.23
C LEU A 149 20.16 12.00 17.00
N SER A 150 21.36 11.42 16.92
CA SER A 150 22.56 12.15 16.57
C SER A 150 22.42 12.79 15.18
N GLY A 151 22.79 14.05 15.04
CA GLY A 151 22.76 14.78 13.77
C GLY A 151 21.48 15.56 13.48
N ILE A 152 20.40 15.41 14.26
CA ILE A 152 19.20 16.23 14.09
C ILE A 152 19.36 17.52 14.91
N LYS A 153 19.58 18.61 14.20
CA LYS A 153 19.60 19.95 14.81
C LYS A 153 18.15 20.47 14.89
N GLU A 154 17.87 21.26 15.94
CA GLU A 154 16.61 21.99 16.07
C GLU A 154 15.34 21.10 16.14
N ARG A 155 15.45 19.89 16.70
CA ARG A 155 14.34 18.93 16.85
C ARG A 155 13.04 19.57 17.35
N ASP A 156 13.10 20.37 18.41
CA ASP A 156 11.92 21.00 19.01
C ASP A 156 11.31 22.07 18.11
N ALA A 157 12.12 22.74 17.29
CA ALA A 157 11.63 23.64 16.26
C ALA A 157 10.88 22.89 15.15
N LEU A 158 11.41 21.75 14.70
CA LEU A 158 10.75 20.89 13.70
C LEU A 158 9.41 20.34 14.24
N ILE A 159 9.37 19.89 15.48
CA ILE A 159 8.14 19.43 16.12
C ILE A 159 7.10 20.54 16.13
N ARG A 160 7.46 21.76 16.51
CA ARG A 160 6.55 22.90 16.50
C ARG A 160 6.10 23.29 15.09
N LEU A 161 7.01 23.28 14.12
CA LEU A 161 6.75 23.68 12.74
C LEU A 161 5.77 22.71 12.04
N PHE A 162 5.97 21.41 12.25
CA PHE A 162 5.23 20.38 11.52
C PHE A 162 4.10 19.72 12.34
N SER A 163 3.90 20.08 13.62
CA SER A 163 2.70 19.62 14.35
C SER A 163 1.44 20.24 13.76
N GLY A 164 0.34 19.51 13.88
CA GLY A 164 -0.96 19.90 13.32
C GLY A 164 -1.44 18.96 12.23
N VAL A 165 -2.58 19.30 11.63
CA VAL A 165 -3.19 18.50 10.55
C VAL A 165 -2.36 18.63 9.28
N SER A 166 -2.09 17.52 8.61
CA SER A 166 -1.35 17.49 7.36
C SER A 166 -2.08 16.69 6.28
N THR A 167 -2.05 17.21 5.07
CA THR A 167 -2.48 16.53 3.84
C THR A 167 -1.31 15.82 3.14
N GLU A 168 -0.08 16.08 3.59
CA GLU A 168 1.16 15.53 3.05
C GLU A 168 1.85 14.64 4.06
N LEU A 169 2.63 13.67 3.57
CA LEU A 169 3.41 12.76 4.41
C LEU A 169 4.47 13.48 5.22
N TYR A 170 4.53 13.19 6.51
CA TYR A 170 5.61 13.65 7.38
C TYR A 170 6.97 13.08 6.97
N LEU A 171 7.00 11.87 6.42
CA LEU A 171 8.19 11.28 5.81
C LEU A 171 8.86 12.24 4.82
N LEU A 172 8.07 12.93 3.99
CA LEU A 172 8.61 13.87 3.00
C LEU A 172 8.94 15.23 3.61
N LYS A 173 8.10 15.73 4.51
CA LYS A 173 8.36 16.99 5.22
C LYS A 173 9.64 16.97 6.04
N LEU A 174 9.97 15.83 6.64
CA LEU A 174 11.14 15.64 7.47
C LEU A 174 12.40 15.25 6.67
N LYS A 175 12.27 14.97 5.38
CA LYS A 175 13.37 14.44 4.55
C LYS A 175 14.60 15.34 4.55
N ASP A 176 14.43 16.65 4.45
CA ASP A 176 15.54 17.60 4.37
C ASP A 176 16.27 17.75 5.71
N TYR A 177 15.61 17.42 6.81
CA TYR A 177 16.14 17.53 8.17
C TYR A 177 16.68 16.20 8.72
N MET A 178 16.14 15.09 8.26
CA MET A 178 16.45 13.72 8.70
C MET A 178 16.94 12.86 7.53
N GLY A 179 17.58 13.49 6.54
CA GLY A 179 17.86 12.92 5.22
C GLY A 179 18.54 11.56 5.23
N GLU A 180 19.45 11.31 6.17
CA GLU A 180 20.15 10.03 6.28
C GLU A 180 19.17 8.87 6.53
N TYR A 181 18.29 8.99 7.51
CA TYR A 181 17.34 7.95 7.90
C TYR A 181 16.26 7.75 6.85
N ILE A 182 15.67 8.84 6.37
CA ILE A 182 14.56 8.81 5.43
C ILE A 182 15.02 8.39 4.04
N THR A 183 16.15 8.93 3.57
CA THR A 183 16.68 8.61 2.24
C THR A 183 17.11 7.15 2.13
N SER A 184 17.70 6.57 3.17
CA SER A 184 18.07 5.15 3.20
C SER A 184 16.81 4.26 3.14
N PHE A 185 15.79 4.58 3.91
CA PHE A 185 14.50 3.90 3.87
C PHE A 185 13.84 4.02 2.47
N GLN A 186 13.79 5.22 1.88
CA GLN A 186 13.21 5.43 0.53
C GLN A 186 13.98 4.66 -0.55
N LYS A 187 15.32 4.64 -0.50
CA LYS A 187 16.13 3.85 -1.43
C LYS A 187 15.82 2.36 -1.33
N LEU A 188 15.65 1.86 -0.10
CA LEU A 188 15.29 0.47 0.14
C LEU A 188 13.87 0.16 -0.38
N ALA A 189 12.91 1.04 -0.14
CA ALA A 189 11.56 0.93 -0.67
C ALA A 189 11.53 0.97 -2.22
N ALA A 190 12.30 1.87 -2.84
CA ALA A 190 12.40 1.98 -4.29
C ALA A 190 13.05 0.74 -4.95
N ALA A 191 13.87 0.00 -4.20
CA ALA A 191 14.45 -1.27 -4.67
C ALA A 191 13.42 -2.40 -4.71
N VAL A 192 12.28 -2.27 -4.03
CA VAL A 192 11.15 -3.20 -4.15
C VAL A 192 10.49 -2.96 -5.50
N LYS A 193 10.83 -3.80 -6.47
CA LYS A 193 10.21 -3.74 -7.80
C LYS A 193 8.89 -4.50 -7.76
N THR A 194 7.82 -3.79 -7.94
CA THR A 194 6.51 -4.37 -8.17
C THR A 194 6.33 -4.54 -9.68
N ASN A 195 6.33 -5.78 -10.17
CA ASN A 195 5.95 -6.06 -11.57
C ASN A 195 4.41 -6.07 -11.74
N ILE A 196 3.72 -5.28 -10.94
CA ILE A 196 2.25 -5.12 -10.99
C ILE A 196 1.83 -4.28 -12.19
N ARG A 197 2.78 -3.82 -13.00
CA ARG A 197 2.53 -2.98 -14.20
C ARG A 197 1.45 -3.52 -15.12
N ASP A 198 1.22 -4.82 -15.12
CA ASP A 198 0.19 -5.45 -15.96
C ASP A 198 -1.22 -5.41 -15.35
N ILE A 199 -1.34 -5.16 -14.04
CA ILE A 199 -2.62 -5.08 -13.34
C ILE A 199 -3.08 -3.61 -13.16
N VAL A 200 -2.14 -2.69 -12.96
CA VAL A 200 -2.36 -1.25 -12.77
C VAL A 200 -2.92 -0.52 -14.00
N PRO A 201 -2.63 -0.93 -15.25
CA PRO A 201 -3.25 -0.29 -16.40
C PRO A 201 -4.79 -0.26 -16.38
N MET A 202 -5.42 -1.08 -15.55
CA MET A 202 -6.89 -1.05 -15.42
C MET A 202 -7.43 0.06 -14.51
N LEU A 203 -6.60 0.61 -13.60
CA LEU A 203 -7.04 1.67 -12.67
C LEU A 203 -6.53 3.07 -13.03
N ASP A 204 -5.39 3.14 -13.74
CA ASP A 204 -4.76 4.44 -14.11
C ASP A 204 -5.14 4.89 -15.54
N ARG A 205 -5.88 4.09 -16.25
CA ARG A 205 -6.39 4.52 -17.53
C ARG A 205 -7.77 5.15 -17.34
N ASP A 206 -7.90 6.35 -17.83
CA ASP A 206 -9.12 6.96 -18.36
C ASP A 206 -9.85 6.07 -19.41
N ASP A 207 -9.41 4.84 -19.55
CA ASP A 207 -10.06 3.75 -20.26
C ASP A 207 -11.15 3.08 -19.40
N ILE A 208 -12.04 3.85 -18.81
CA ILE A 208 -13.44 3.47 -18.88
C ILE A 208 -13.70 3.46 -20.38
N ARG A 209 -13.61 2.28 -20.98
CA ARG A 209 -13.81 2.15 -22.43
C ARG A 209 -15.18 2.71 -22.72
N VAL A 210 -15.18 3.96 -23.19
CA VAL A 210 -16.38 4.59 -23.70
C VAL A 210 -16.90 3.63 -24.77
N VAL A 211 -17.92 2.86 -24.43
CA VAL A 211 -18.57 2.00 -25.40
C VAL A 211 -19.12 2.96 -26.43
N LYS A 212 -18.49 3.01 -27.60
CA LYS A 212 -18.96 3.85 -28.69
C LYS A 212 -20.45 3.59 -28.87
N GLU A 213 -21.20 4.64 -29.08
CA GLU A 213 -22.67 4.59 -29.17
C GLU A 213 -23.16 3.51 -30.15
N GLU A 214 -22.38 3.24 -31.20
CA GLU A 214 -22.57 2.18 -32.19
C GLU A 214 -22.62 0.75 -31.59
N ARG A 215 -21.98 0.52 -30.43
CA ARG A 215 -21.98 -0.77 -29.74
C ARG A 215 -23.03 -0.86 -28.63
N LYS A 216 -23.65 0.25 -28.27
CA LYS A 216 -24.64 0.31 -27.19
C LYS A 216 -25.83 -0.59 -27.50
N GLY A 217 -26.36 -0.56 -28.73
CA GLY A 217 -27.44 -1.43 -29.16
C GLY A 217 -27.12 -2.92 -29.05
N PHE A 218 -25.87 -3.33 -29.39
CA PHE A 218 -25.45 -4.71 -29.21
C PHE A 218 -25.48 -5.14 -27.73
N TRP A 219 -25.01 -4.28 -26.85
CA TRP A 219 -24.97 -4.57 -25.42
C TRP A 219 -26.39 -4.62 -24.80
N GLU A 220 -27.26 -3.70 -25.18
CA GLU A 220 -28.63 -3.66 -24.70
C GLU A 220 -29.41 -4.92 -25.14
N ASN A 221 -29.27 -5.31 -26.41
CA ASN A 221 -29.92 -6.50 -26.97
C ASN A 221 -29.41 -7.82 -26.38
N ASN A 222 -28.15 -7.85 -25.92
CA ASN A 222 -27.51 -9.04 -25.35
C ASN A 222 -27.33 -8.98 -23.83
N LYS A 223 -27.91 -7.99 -23.16
CA LYS A 223 -27.70 -7.70 -21.74
C LYS A 223 -27.86 -8.93 -20.84
N LYS A 224 -28.97 -9.72 -21.02
CA LYS A 224 -29.22 -10.92 -20.22
C LYS A 224 -28.14 -11.99 -20.41
N ARG A 225 -27.70 -12.21 -21.64
CA ARG A 225 -26.68 -13.21 -21.98
C ARG A 225 -25.30 -12.76 -21.45
N ILE A 226 -24.97 -11.49 -21.59
CA ILE A 226 -23.74 -10.93 -21.08
C ILE A 226 -23.70 -10.99 -19.55
N LEU A 227 -24.81 -10.60 -18.89
CA LEU A 227 -24.92 -10.69 -17.44
C LEU A 227 -24.78 -12.12 -16.93
N SER A 228 -25.36 -13.12 -17.63
CA SER A 228 -25.21 -14.53 -17.24
C SER A 228 -23.76 -14.99 -17.30
N VAL A 229 -23.00 -14.56 -18.31
CA VAL A 229 -21.56 -14.86 -18.40
C VAL A 229 -20.77 -14.19 -17.26
N PHE A 230 -21.04 -12.92 -16.99
CA PHE A 230 -20.39 -12.22 -15.86
C PHE A 230 -20.76 -12.85 -14.52
N HIS A 231 -22.02 -13.24 -14.33
CA HIS A 231 -22.45 -13.92 -13.11
C HIS A 231 -21.80 -15.30 -12.94
N MET A 232 -21.53 -16.02 -14.04
CA MET A 232 -20.74 -17.28 -13.99
C MET A 232 -19.29 -17.04 -13.60
N LEU A 233 -18.70 -15.89 -13.98
CA LEU A 233 -17.33 -15.53 -13.64
C LEU A 233 -17.23 -14.97 -12.22
N ASP A 234 -18.23 -14.21 -11.81
CA ASP A 234 -18.35 -13.61 -10.48
C ASP A 234 -19.83 -13.53 -10.08
N GLY A 235 -20.26 -14.41 -9.18
CA GLY A 235 -21.64 -14.51 -8.71
C GLY A 235 -22.19 -13.27 -7.99
N THR A 236 -21.32 -12.29 -7.67
CA THR A 236 -21.74 -11.03 -7.04
C THR A 236 -22.24 -10.01 -8.05
N ILE A 237 -21.97 -10.20 -9.36
CA ILE A 237 -22.42 -9.30 -10.41
C ILE A 237 -23.88 -9.54 -10.71
N THR A 238 -24.75 -8.66 -10.21
CA THR A 238 -26.21 -8.77 -10.35
C THR A 238 -26.80 -7.87 -11.43
N GLY A 239 -25.99 -6.94 -12.00
CA GLY A 239 -26.47 -6.02 -13.02
C GLY A 239 -25.36 -5.37 -13.83
N ILE A 240 -25.69 -4.95 -15.04
CA ILE A 240 -24.84 -4.16 -15.94
C ILE A 240 -25.70 -2.98 -16.41
N GLY A 241 -25.13 -1.78 -16.34
CA GLY A 241 -25.76 -0.55 -16.81
C GLY A 241 -24.79 0.30 -17.61
N PHE A 242 -25.30 1.31 -18.29
CA PHE A 242 -24.54 2.35 -18.95
C PHE A 242 -24.89 3.69 -18.33
N GLU A 243 -23.88 4.44 -17.98
CA GLU A 243 -24.02 5.79 -17.51
C GLU A 243 -23.46 6.75 -18.55
N LYS A 244 -24.16 7.86 -18.80
CA LYS A 244 -23.70 8.88 -19.74
C LYS A 244 -22.66 9.74 -19.02
N ILE A 245 -21.40 9.60 -19.39
CA ILE A 245 -20.35 10.48 -18.92
C ILE A 245 -20.57 11.86 -19.56
N ARG A 246 -20.86 12.86 -18.76
CA ARG A 246 -20.87 14.26 -19.24
C ARG A 246 -19.40 14.67 -19.41
N ALA A 247 -19.03 14.99 -20.66
CA ALA A 247 -17.74 15.58 -21.00
C ALA A 247 -17.61 16.98 -20.42
#